data_f83d5d34bfe2040588c99e058952fc35
#
_entry.id   f83d5d34bfe2040588c99e058952fc35
#
_cell.length_a   1.000
_cell.length_b   1.000
_cell.length_c   1.000
_cell.angle_alpha   90.00
_cell.angle_beta   90.00
_cell.angle_gamma   90.00
#
_symmetry.space_group_name_H-M   'P 1'
#
loop_
_entity.id
_entity.type
_entity.pdbx_description
1 polymer ?
#
loop_
_entity_poly.entity_id
_entity_poly.type
_entity_poly.pdbx_seq_one_letter_code
_entity_poly.pdbx_strand_id
1 'polypeptide(L)'
;MPNRYVLGRLVLVLVCVLVALPAAAQHDHGGDAETVGDALPESFSEPMPLYPTVIGKHTYEISSSNAEAKAYFRQGFQLMYAFAKEEATRSFREAWKRDPDCAICFWGEAWSWGSYLNGPMRPFEAPHAYAAMKESVARLDQANEKEQAYIEAIQSRYVENFDPETRRDQDQAYADAMQQLAQRYPDDLDAVTLYADALFLLEPRRGTRDLADPNVQRLHGVLESVLARDITHPGACHLYIHATESTTDPGKAADCAEYLGDEIPGASHINHMPSHTWNEIGRWSDGVRSNLKAWHSDLKAESGEGIAIYPSHNLHMLLFAASMDGQGAIAIQAGKDYAKITDDTVFHVLTLLRFGRFDEILAVTERPEQDASGGLWDFAQGYAHLKTGDADFAQVYLNRVRALAENTTARFRFDEAKVLLGTVGGILEGEIAWQSGDLTGAIRAFENAVEIEDQLEFSEPEPLPFSARHWLGAALLEAERYTDAEHVYREELQDHPNNGWSLYGLKESLELQGASSGEANTEFDASWARSDVWLASSKF
;
A
#
# COMPACT_ATOMS: atom_id res chain seq x y z
N MET A 1 60.39 -46.25 32.85
CA MET A 1 60.74 -44.91 32.33
C MET A 1 59.66 -44.49 31.32
N PRO A 2 58.91 -43.42 31.56
CA PRO A 2 57.71 -43.11 30.80
C PRO A 2 58.01 -42.14 29.65
N ASN A 3 57.37 -42.37 28.50
CA ASN A 3 57.33 -41.44 27.40
C ASN A 3 56.01 -40.60 27.50
N ARG A 4 56.19 -39.29 27.60
CA ARG A 4 55.12 -38.31 27.60
C ARG A 4 54.79 -37.92 26.15
N TYR A 5 53.54 -38.16 25.69
CA TYR A 5 53.00 -37.53 24.49
C TYR A 5 52.27 -36.26 24.87
N VAL A 6 52.76 -35.15 24.32
CA VAL A 6 52.11 -33.81 24.43
C VAL A 6 51.07 -33.73 23.31
N LEU A 7 49.79 -33.70 23.67
CA LEU A 7 48.69 -33.37 22.73
C LEU A 7 48.59 -31.86 22.61
N GLY A 8 49.01 -31.31 21.47
CA GLY A 8 48.75 -29.94 21.09
C GLY A 8 47.26 -29.78 20.75
N ARG A 9 46.54 -28.94 21.52
CA ARG A 9 45.19 -28.50 21.18
C ARG A 9 45.25 -27.42 20.09
N LEU A 10 44.79 -27.77 18.88
CA LEU A 10 44.54 -26.81 17.81
C LEU A 10 43.24 -26.06 18.17
N VAL A 11 43.34 -24.79 18.51
CA VAL A 11 42.19 -23.91 18.67
C VAL A 11 41.82 -23.38 17.27
N LEU A 12 40.76 -23.93 16.70
CA LEU A 12 40.15 -23.39 15.47
C LEU A 12 39.36 -22.14 15.84
N VAL A 13 39.89 -20.97 15.52
CA VAL A 13 39.17 -19.72 15.61
C VAL A 13 38.29 -19.62 14.39
N LEU A 14 36.97 -19.87 14.58
CA LEU A 14 35.95 -19.63 13.56
C LEU A 14 35.73 -18.11 13.52
N VAL A 15 36.25 -17.43 12.52
CA VAL A 15 35.92 -16.05 12.21
C VAL A 15 34.56 -16.08 11.50
N CYS A 16 33.49 -15.84 12.26
CA CYS A 16 32.20 -15.50 11.65
C CYS A 16 32.34 -14.11 11.02
N VAL A 17 32.45 -14.07 9.72
CA VAL A 17 32.21 -12.84 8.94
C VAL A 17 30.70 -12.62 8.94
N LEU A 18 30.24 -11.76 9.84
CA LEU A 18 28.91 -11.17 9.74
C LEU A 18 28.92 -10.28 8.50
N VAL A 19 28.39 -10.78 7.41
CA VAL A 19 28.00 -9.95 6.27
C VAL A 19 26.76 -9.18 6.77
N ALA A 20 26.96 -7.93 7.14
CA ALA A 20 25.85 -7.01 7.37
C ALA A 20 25.15 -6.82 6.01
N LEU A 21 23.96 -7.39 5.85
CA LEU A 21 23.07 -7.06 4.77
C LEU A 21 22.71 -5.57 4.91
N PRO A 22 22.73 -4.77 3.83
CA PRO A 22 22.23 -3.42 3.90
C PRO A 22 20.75 -3.49 4.27
N ALA A 23 20.38 -2.82 5.35
CA ALA A 23 18.97 -2.62 5.72
C ALA A 23 18.28 -1.95 4.53
N ALA A 24 17.35 -2.65 3.89
CA ALA A 24 16.45 -2.05 2.92
C ALA A 24 15.73 -0.91 3.64
N ALA A 25 15.81 0.30 3.09
CA ALA A 25 15.16 1.46 3.65
C ALA A 25 13.66 1.19 3.74
N GLN A 26 13.16 1.03 4.95
CA GLN A 26 11.74 0.91 5.24
C GLN A 26 11.07 2.26 4.98
N HIS A 27 10.43 2.41 3.84
CA HIS A 27 9.48 3.48 3.63
C HIS A 27 8.11 3.01 4.08
N ASP A 28 7.79 3.33 5.33
CA ASP A 28 6.49 3.04 5.93
C ASP A 28 5.43 4.02 5.41
N HIS A 29 4.42 3.52 4.69
CA HIS A 29 3.25 4.28 4.30
C HIS A 29 2.29 4.43 5.50
N GLY A 30 2.68 5.18 6.52
CA GLY A 30 1.78 5.55 7.60
C GLY A 30 2.23 5.25 9.03
N GLY A 31 3.48 4.86 9.23
CA GLY A 31 4.10 4.93 10.56
C GLY A 31 4.46 6.37 10.90
N ASP A 32 4.43 6.72 12.18
CA ASP A 32 5.01 7.96 12.70
C ASP A 32 6.36 8.19 12.06
N ALA A 33 6.63 9.45 11.68
CA ALA A 33 7.88 9.85 11.08
C ALA A 33 9.03 9.38 11.98
N GLU A 34 9.51 8.14 11.76
CA GLU A 34 10.81 7.77 12.28
C GLU A 34 11.76 8.85 11.82
N THR A 35 12.57 9.32 12.71
CA THR A 35 13.67 10.25 12.48
C THR A 35 14.68 9.62 11.51
N VAL A 36 14.29 9.52 10.23
CA VAL A 36 15.24 9.33 9.14
C VAL A 36 16.13 10.57 9.22
N GLY A 37 17.40 10.36 9.51
CA GLY A 37 18.34 11.43 9.83
C GLY A 37 18.32 12.55 8.79
N ASP A 38 18.59 13.79 9.23
CA ASP A 38 18.70 14.99 8.39
C ASP A 38 19.86 14.95 7.37
N ALA A 39 20.31 13.76 6.98
CA ALA A 39 21.42 13.54 6.07
C ALA A 39 20.94 12.77 4.83
N LEU A 40 21.59 13.04 3.69
CA LEU A 40 21.39 12.26 2.48
C LEU A 40 21.68 10.76 2.74
N PRO A 41 20.84 9.85 2.23
CA PRO A 41 21.12 8.43 2.27
C PRO A 41 22.50 8.10 1.67
N GLU A 42 23.17 7.07 2.20
CA GLU A 42 24.50 6.67 1.74
C GLU A 42 24.52 6.31 0.24
N SER A 43 23.41 5.79 -0.27
CA SER A 43 23.18 5.48 -1.68
C SER A 43 23.47 6.65 -2.64
N PHE A 44 23.33 7.91 -2.18
CA PHE A 44 23.65 9.10 -2.98
C PHE A 44 25.15 9.30 -3.21
N SER A 45 26.02 8.62 -2.48
CA SER A 45 27.47 8.61 -2.71
C SER A 45 27.89 7.64 -3.83
N GLU A 46 27.02 6.68 -4.19
CA GLU A 46 27.28 5.69 -5.21
C GLU A 46 26.72 6.10 -6.58
N PRO A 47 27.35 5.71 -7.69
CA PRO A 47 26.79 5.93 -9.03
C PRO A 47 25.45 5.17 -9.18
N MET A 48 24.47 5.82 -9.81
CA MET A 48 23.22 5.17 -10.17
C MET A 48 23.43 4.33 -11.43
N PRO A 49 23.12 3.01 -11.46
CA PRO A 49 23.20 2.23 -12.70
C PRO A 49 22.01 2.55 -13.63
N LEU A 50 22.15 2.26 -14.93
CA LEU A 50 21.02 2.19 -15.84
C LEU A 50 20.36 0.81 -15.73
N TYR A 51 19.03 0.83 -15.69
CA TYR A 51 18.18 -0.35 -15.59
C TYR A 51 17.31 -0.55 -16.84
N PRO A 52 17.89 -0.94 -17.99
CA PRO A 52 17.16 -0.99 -19.27
C PRO A 52 16.02 -2.03 -19.28
N THR A 53 16.05 -3.00 -18.37
CA THR A 53 15.01 -4.04 -18.24
C THR A 53 13.94 -3.69 -17.20
N VAL A 54 14.17 -2.67 -16.38
CA VAL A 54 13.24 -2.19 -15.34
C VAL A 54 12.28 -1.15 -15.89
N ILE A 55 12.82 -0.19 -16.67
CA ILE A 55 12.02 0.88 -17.25
C ILE A 55 11.24 0.40 -18.47
N GLY A 56 10.10 1.04 -18.70
CA GLY A 56 9.19 0.73 -19.79
C GLY A 56 9.49 1.51 -21.08
N LYS A 57 8.44 1.64 -21.91
CA LYS A 57 8.54 2.27 -23.23
C LYS A 57 8.35 3.78 -23.21
N HIS A 58 7.74 4.31 -22.15
CA HIS A 58 7.48 5.74 -22.04
C HIS A 58 8.76 6.57 -22.19
N THR A 59 8.70 7.63 -22.97
CA THR A 59 9.84 8.49 -23.28
C THR A 59 9.48 9.96 -23.15
N TYR A 60 10.38 10.73 -22.58
CA TYR A 60 10.35 12.18 -22.63
C TYR A 60 11.64 12.64 -23.30
N GLU A 61 11.51 13.29 -24.47
CA GLU A 61 12.66 13.75 -25.25
C GLU A 61 13.17 15.08 -24.73
N ILE A 62 14.47 15.14 -24.45
CA ILE A 62 15.17 16.35 -23.97
C ILE A 62 16.17 16.87 -25.02
N SER A 63 16.50 18.17 -24.92
CA SER A 63 17.37 18.86 -25.88
C SER A 63 18.85 18.47 -25.79
N SER A 64 19.29 17.74 -24.74
CA SER A 64 20.67 17.25 -24.64
C SER A 64 21.08 16.43 -25.86
N SER A 65 22.32 16.61 -26.32
CA SER A 65 22.92 15.79 -27.37
C SER A 65 23.63 14.55 -26.82
N ASN A 66 23.80 14.45 -25.49
CA ASN A 66 24.46 13.34 -24.83
C ASN A 66 23.50 12.16 -24.64
N ALA A 67 23.79 11.02 -25.27
CA ALA A 67 22.93 9.84 -25.25
C ALA A 67 22.80 9.22 -23.84
N GLU A 68 23.87 9.24 -23.03
CA GLU A 68 23.81 8.73 -21.65
C GLU A 68 22.98 9.67 -20.76
N ALA A 69 23.11 10.99 -20.91
CA ALA A 69 22.27 11.95 -20.20
C ALA A 69 20.78 11.72 -20.50
N LYS A 70 20.42 11.52 -21.77
CA LYS A 70 19.04 11.17 -22.18
C LYS A 70 18.56 9.86 -21.54
N ALA A 71 19.40 8.83 -21.51
CA ALA A 71 19.04 7.54 -20.92
C ALA A 71 18.77 7.66 -19.41
N TYR A 72 19.62 8.37 -18.67
CA TYR A 72 19.42 8.61 -17.25
C TYR A 72 18.22 9.53 -16.96
N PHE A 73 18.01 10.55 -17.80
CA PHE A 73 16.81 11.40 -17.66
C PHE A 73 15.53 10.60 -17.85
N ARG A 74 15.47 9.78 -18.92
CA ARG A 74 14.33 8.89 -19.15
C ARG A 74 14.08 7.93 -17.99
N GLN A 75 15.15 7.36 -17.42
CA GLN A 75 15.03 6.50 -16.24
C GLN A 75 14.46 7.26 -15.05
N GLY A 76 15.04 8.43 -14.72
CA GLY A 76 14.56 9.25 -13.62
C GLY A 76 13.09 9.68 -13.78
N PHE A 77 12.70 10.02 -15.01
CA PHE A 77 11.33 10.45 -15.32
C PHE A 77 10.30 9.33 -15.07
N GLN A 78 10.57 8.11 -15.55
CA GLN A 78 9.71 6.96 -15.31
C GLN A 78 9.69 6.55 -13.83
N LEU A 79 10.83 6.63 -13.15
CA LEU A 79 10.93 6.32 -11.72
C LEU A 79 10.16 7.33 -10.86
N MET A 80 10.06 8.60 -11.28
CA MET A 80 9.15 9.56 -10.63
C MET A 80 7.69 9.14 -10.79
N TYR A 81 7.27 8.69 -11.98
CA TYR A 81 5.94 8.14 -12.17
C TYR A 81 5.69 6.84 -11.38
N ALA A 82 6.76 6.13 -11.02
CA ALA A 82 6.70 4.96 -10.16
C ALA A 82 6.82 5.28 -8.65
N PHE A 83 6.92 6.55 -8.26
CA PHE A 83 7.17 7.01 -6.89
C PHE A 83 8.49 6.51 -6.28
N ALA A 84 9.41 6.02 -7.09
CA ALA A 84 10.78 5.69 -6.72
C ALA A 84 11.65 6.97 -6.65
N LYS A 85 11.31 7.84 -5.71
CA LYS A 85 11.83 9.22 -5.61
C LYS A 85 13.35 9.28 -5.45
N GLU A 86 13.94 8.38 -4.65
CA GLU A 86 15.38 8.32 -4.43
C GLU A 86 16.13 7.94 -5.71
N GLU A 87 15.71 6.84 -6.34
CA GLU A 87 16.31 6.34 -7.58
C GLU A 87 16.13 7.32 -8.74
N ALA A 88 14.98 8.00 -8.78
CA ALA A 88 14.73 9.08 -9.76
C ALA A 88 15.72 10.23 -9.57
N THR A 89 15.88 10.72 -8.34
CA THR A 89 16.82 11.80 -8.01
C THR A 89 18.25 11.42 -8.39
N ARG A 90 18.69 10.23 -8.05
CA ARG A 90 20.03 9.71 -8.40
C ARG A 90 20.18 9.59 -9.92
N SER A 91 19.14 9.17 -10.64
CA SER A 91 19.15 9.11 -12.11
C SER A 91 19.30 10.50 -12.74
N PHE A 92 18.55 11.50 -12.28
CA PHE A 92 18.70 12.89 -12.76
C PHE A 92 20.08 13.48 -12.44
N ARG A 93 20.66 13.13 -11.29
CA ARG A 93 22.05 13.49 -10.96
C ARG A 93 23.04 12.88 -11.94
N GLU A 94 22.88 11.64 -12.31
CA GLU A 94 23.72 11.04 -13.33
C GLU A 94 23.52 11.69 -14.70
N ALA A 95 22.31 12.12 -15.05
CA ALA A 95 22.04 12.82 -16.30
C ALA A 95 22.85 14.14 -16.42
N TRP A 96 22.76 15.04 -15.42
CA TRP A 96 23.52 16.31 -15.48
C TRP A 96 25.04 16.15 -15.26
N LYS A 97 25.51 15.08 -14.60
CA LYS A 97 26.94 14.76 -14.54
C LYS A 97 27.51 14.43 -15.92
N ARG A 98 26.72 13.84 -16.81
CA ARG A 98 27.11 13.49 -18.18
C ARG A 98 26.94 14.66 -19.15
N ASP A 99 26.03 15.56 -18.87
CA ASP A 99 25.80 16.78 -19.62
C ASP A 99 25.57 17.97 -18.65
N PRO A 100 26.63 18.64 -18.19
CA PRO A 100 26.53 19.73 -17.23
C PRO A 100 25.78 20.97 -17.74
N ASP A 101 25.56 21.08 -19.05
CA ASP A 101 24.81 22.19 -19.67
C ASP A 101 23.31 21.83 -19.83
N CYS A 102 22.90 20.60 -19.51
CA CYS A 102 21.53 20.12 -19.61
C CYS A 102 20.63 20.75 -18.52
N ALA A 103 20.01 21.89 -18.82
CA ALA A 103 19.15 22.62 -17.90
C ALA A 103 17.97 21.75 -17.36
N ILE A 104 17.31 20.97 -18.26
CA ILE A 104 16.18 20.13 -17.90
C ILE A 104 16.60 18.94 -17.01
N CYS A 105 17.88 18.52 -17.06
CA CYS A 105 18.39 17.47 -16.17
C CYS A 105 18.41 17.95 -14.70
N PHE A 106 18.76 19.18 -14.45
CA PHE A 106 18.68 19.80 -13.13
C PHE A 106 17.23 20.06 -12.69
N TRP A 107 16.35 20.38 -13.64
CA TRP A 107 14.91 20.45 -13.38
C TRP A 107 14.37 19.10 -12.89
N GLY A 108 14.78 18.00 -13.51
CA GLY A 108 14.39 16.65 -13.07
C GLY A 108 14.80 16.36 -11.62
N GLU A 109 16.04 16.71 -11.24
CA GLU A 109 16.49 16.59 -9.86
C GLU A 109 15.65 17.48 -8.92
N ALA A 110 15.38 18.73 -9.31
CA ALA A 110 14.54 19.62 -8.51
C ALA A 110 13.13 19.05 -8.33
N TRP A 111 12.52 18.51 -9.39
CA TRP A 111 11.20 17.89 -9.32
C TRP A 111 11.20 16.71 -8.36
N SER A 112 12.19 15.82 -8.42
CA SER A 112 12.26 14.61 -7.60
C SER A 112 12.48 14.88 -6.11
N TRP A 113 13.05 15.99 -5.71
CA TRP A 113 13.16 16.39 -4.31
C TRP A 113 11.85 16.90 -3.70
N GLY A 114 10.89 17.33 -4.52
CA GLY A 114 9.64 17.93 -4.05
C GLY A 114 8.69 16.96 -3.37
N SER A 115 7.59 17.50 -2.85
CA SER A 115 6.44 16.72 -2.38
C SER A 115 5.86 15.89 -3.53
N TYR A 116 5.30 14.76 -3.21
CA TYR A 116 4.55 13.92 -4.13
C TYR A 116 3.36 13.31 -3.38
N LEU A 117 2.48 12.58 -4.05
CA LEU A 117 1.25 12.07 -3.44
C LEU A 117 1.52 11.32 -2.13
N ASN A 118 2.55 10.46 -2.09
CA ASN A 118 2.85 9.62 -0.94
C ASN A 118 3.71 10.28 0.15
N GLY A 119 4.17 11.53 -0.02
CA GLY A 119 4.96 12.18 1.01
C GLY A 119 5.19 13.67 0.79
N PRO A 120 5.17 14.47 1.87
CA PRO A 120 5.62 15.85 1.82
C PRO A 120 7.13 15.92 1.60
N MET A 121 7.61 17.02 1.06
CA MET A 121 9.04 17.35 1.05
C MET A 121 9.50 17.55 2.50
N ARG A 122 10.54 16.83 2.88
CA ARG A 122 11.14 16.93 4.23
C ARG A 122 12.03 18.16 4.32
N PRO A 123 12.23 18.78 5.50
CA PRO A 123 13.06 19.97 5.65
C PRO A 123 14.47 19.82 5.10
N PHE A 124 15.13 18.67 5.24
CA PHE A 124 16.48 18.44 4.74
C PHE A 124 16.54 18.33 3.20
N GLU A 125 15.42 17.99 2.51
CA GLU A 125 15.33 17.90 1.06
C GLU A 125 15.23 19.29 0.41
N ALA A 126 14.65 20.26 1.11
CA ALA A 126 14.36 21.58 0.58
C ALA A 126 15.59 22.35 0.06
N PRO A 127 16.75 22.36 0.75
CA PRO A 127 17.96 22.99 0.22
C PRO A 127 18.45 22.36 -1.09
N HIS A 128 18.30 21.03 -1.24
CA HIS A 128 18.67 20.30 -2.46
C HIS A 128 17.73 20.63 -3.61
N ALA A 129 16.41 20.64 -3.35
CA ALA A 129 15.40 21.04 -4.32
C ALA A 129 15.64 22.46 -4.85
N TYR A 130 15.87 23.40 -3.93
CA TYR A 130 16.13 24.79 -4.27
C TYR A 130 17.45 24.97 -5.06
N ALA A 131 18.53 24.29 -4.66
CA ALA A 131 19.81 24.32 -5.35
C ALA A 131 19.68 23.76 -6.78
N ALA A 132 19.06 22.61 -6.97
CA ALA A 132 18.85 22.00 -8.28
C ALA A 132 17.99 22.90 -9.19
N MET A 133 16.93 23.51 -8.66
CA MET A 133 16.12 24.49 -9.36
C MET A 133 16.97 25.69 -9.80
N LYS A 134 17.82 26.24 -8.94
CA LYS A 134 18.71 27.36 -9.27
C LYS A 134 19.71 27.02 -10.38
N GLU A 135 20.28 25.81 -10.36
CA GLU A 135 21.18 25.32 -11.40
C GLU A 135 20.45 25.14 -12.74
N SER A 136 19.20 24.71 -12.73
CA SER A 136 18.35 24.64 -13.92
C SER A 136 18.11 26.03 -14.53
N VAL A 137 17.73 27.01 -13.69
CA VAL A 137 17.51 28.40 -14.10
C VAL A 137 18.79 29.07 -14.64
N ALA A 138 19.95 28.78 -14.04
CA ALA A 138 21.24 29.32 -14.49
C ALA A 138 21.64 28.87 -15.91
N ARG A 139 21.02 27.81 -16.42
CA ARG A 139 21.23 27.22 -17.76
C ARG A 139 20.04 27.41 -18.69
N LEU A 140 19.10 28.25 -18.36
CA LEU A 140 17.85 28.44 -19.10
C LEU A 140 18.03 28.67 -20.59
N ASP A 141 19.10 29.39 -20.99
CA ASP A 141 19.47 29.69 -22.37
C ASP A 141 19.97 28.45 -23.16
N GLN A 142 20.30 27.36 -22.48
CA GLN A 142 20.65 26.06 -23.10
C GLN A 142 19.44 25.18 -23.38
N ALA A 143 18.28 25.49 -22.81
CA ALA A 143 17.04 24.74 -22.94
C ALA A 143 16.24 25.21 -24.19
N ASN A 144 15.49 24.28 -24.81
CA ASN A 144 14.50 24.66 -25.81
C ASN A 144 13.28 25.36 -25.17
N GLU A 145 12.43 26.01 -25.99
CA GLU A 145 11.28 26.79 -25.49
C GLU A 145 10.32 26.00 -24.56
N LYS A 146 10.13 24.72 -24.82
CA LYS A 146 9.27 23.88 -23.98
C LYS A 146 9.95 23.60 -22.65
N GLU A 147 11.20 23.19 -22.64
CA GLU A 147 11.98 22.96 -21.43
C GLU A 147 12.12 24.25 -20.58
N GLN A 148 12.28 25.41 -21.22
CA GLN A 148 12.28 26.71 -20.53
C GLN A 148 10.96 26.90 -19.75
N ALA A 149 9.83 26.58 -20.35
CA ALA A 149 8.53 26.70 -19.67
C ALA A 149 8.38 25.77 -18.47
N TYR A 150 8.91 24.54 -18.53
CA TYR A 150 8.97 23.63 -17.37
C TYR A 150 9.86 24.21 -16.24
N ILE A 151 11.02 24.77 -16.62
CA ILE A 151 11.97 25.38 -15.68
C ILE A 151 11.38 26.67 -15.06
N GLU A 152 10.64 27.45 -15.83
CA GLU A 152 9.91 28.61 -15.33
C GLU A 152 8.85 28.23 -14.32
N ALA A 153 8.07 27.17 -14.61
CA ALA A 153 7.01 26.69 -13.72
C ALA A 153 7.55 26.21 -12.36
N ILE A 154 8.65 25.44 -12.35
CA ILE A 154 9.18 24.85 -11.10
C ILE A 154 9.73 25.89 -10.13
N GLN A 155 10.06 27.12 -10.61
CA GLN A 155 10.54 28.18 -9.73
C GLN A 155 9.52 28.59 -8.66
N SER A 156 8.22 28.45 -8.96
CA SER A 156 7.16 28.75 -8.00
C SER A 156 7.06 27.71 -6.87
N ARG A 157 7.69 26.53 -7.05
CA ARG A 157 7.59 25.40 -6.14
C ARG A 157 8.54 25.51 -4.95
N TYR A 158 9.65 26.20 -5.07
CA TYR A 158 10.73 26.22 -4.08
C TYR A 158 11.15 27.62 -3.67
N VAL A 159 11.45 27.78 -2.39
CA VAL A 159 11.97 28.99 -1.78
C VAL A 159 13.29 28.71 -1.05
N GLU A 160 14.14 29.73 -0.90
CA GLU A 160 15.45 29.59 -0.25
C GLU A 160 15.33 29.20 1.22
N ASN A 161 14.35 29.78 1.92
CA ASN A 161 14.09 29.49 3.32
C ASN A 161 12.76 28.73 3.41
N PHE A 162 12.84 27.39 3.35
CA PHE A 162 11.68 26.52 3.41
C PHE A 162 11.07 26.50 4.81
N ASP A 163 9.75 26.70 4.88
CA ASP A 163 8.94 26.54 6.06
C ASP A 163 7.77 25.59 5.75
N PRO A 164 7.71 24.43 6.40
CA PRO A 164 6.59 23.48 6.18
C PRO A 164 5.20 24.09 6.37
N GLU A 165 5.05 25.06 7.28
CA GLU A 165 3.77 25.74 7.58
C GLU A 165 3.25 26.56 6.37
N THR A 166 4.14 27.05 5.52
CA THR A 166 3.81 27.85 4.33
C THR A 166 3.81 27.04 3.04
N ARG A 167 4.08 25.73 3.11
CA ARG A 167 4.22 24.87 1.93
C ARG A 167 3.01 24.92 0.99
N ARG A 168 1.80 25.00 1.55
CA ARG A 168 0.57 25.02 0.74
C ARG A 168 0.50 26.19 -0.24
N ASP A 169 1.02 27.36 0.12
CA ASP A 169 1.06 28.53 -0.78
C ASP A 169 1.96 28.25 -2.00
N GLN A 170 3.07 27.53 -1.80
CA GLN A 170 3.98 27.14 -2.87
C GLN A 170 3.37 26.05 -3.74
N ASP A 171 2.66 25.08 -3.17
CA ASP A 171 1.94 24.06 -3.92
C ASP A 171 0.84 24.68 -4.78
N GLN A 172 0.11 25.68 -4.27
CA GLN A 172 -0.88 26.41 -5.06
C GLN A 172 -0.21 27.19 -6.22
N ALA A 173 0.86 27.94 -5.93
CA ALA A 173 1.59 28.69 -6.94
C ALA A 173 2.16 27.77 -8.04
N TYR A 174 2.64 26.58 -7.64
CA TYR A 174 3.11 25.57 -8.59
C TYR A 174 1.98 24.99 -9.43
N ALA A 175 0.82 24.68 -8.83
CA ALA A 175 -0.34 24.19 -9.57
C ALA A 175 -0.83 25.24 -10.60
N ASP A 176 -0.83 26.53 -10.25
CA ASP A 176 -1.19 27.63 -11.16
C ASP A 176 -0.17 27.74 -12.32
N ALA A 177 1.13 27.60 -12.05
CA ALA A 177 2.17 27.61 -13.06
C ALA A 177 2.07 26.39 -14.00
N MET A 178 1.83 25.20 -13.44
CA MET A 178 1.63 23.98 -14.23
C MET A 178 0.35 24.01 -15.06
N GLN A 179 -0.71 24.68 -14.59
CA GLN A 179 -1.89 24.94 -15.40
C GLN A 179 -1.55 25.76 -16.65
N GLN A 180 -0.77 26.83 -16.49
CA GLN A 180 -0.34 27.68 -17.62
C GLN A 180 0.55 26.88 -18.60
N LEU A 181 1.45 26.04 -18.08
CA LEU A 181 2.28 25.16 -18.89
C LEU A 181 1.41 24.19 -19.72
N ALA A 182 0.47 23.48 -19.08
CA ALA A 182 -0.43 22.55 -19.76
C ALA A 182 -1.31 23.25 -20.81
N GLN A 183 -1.76 24.48 -20.55
CA GLN A 183 -2.52 25.27 -21.52
C GLN A 183 -1.66 25.73 -22.71
N ARG A 184 -0.37 26.03 -22.48
CA ARG A 184 0.57 26.43 -23.54
C ARG A 184 0.96 25.24 -24.42
N TYR A 185 1.07 24.05 -23.83
CA TYR A 185 1.47 22.80 -24.50
C TYR A 185 0.43 21.69 -24.30
N PRO A 186 -0.79 21.84 -24.81
CA PRO A 186 -1.88 20.88 -24.57
C PRO A 186 -1.64 19.50 -25.19
N ASP A 187 -0.69 19.41 -26.15
CA ASP A 187 -0.28 18.16 -26.80
C ASP A 187 0.84 17.44 -26.05
N ASP A 188 1.45 18.07 -25.08
CA ASP A 188 2.41 17.44 -24.16
C ASP A 188 1.66 16.78 -23.01
N LEU A 189 1.43 15.46 -23.15
CA LEU A 189 0.67 14.69 -22.15
C LEU A 189 1.37 14.66 -20.77
N ASP A 190 2.70 14.74 -20.75
CA ASP A 190 3.46 14.84 -19.51
C ASP A 190 3.22 16.18 -18.80
N ALA A 191 3.15 17.29 -19.54
CA ALA A 191 2.82 18.60 -18.96
C ALA A 191 1.42 18.59 -18.32
N VAL A 192 0.44 17.97 -18.98
CA VAL A 192 -0.95 17.83 -18.47
C VAL A 192 -0.97 16.89 -17.27
N THR A 193 -0.23 15.79 -17.30
CA THR A 193 -0.12 14.84 -16.17
C THR A 193 0.54 15.49 -14.96
N LEU A 194 1.62 16.25 -15.14
CA LEU A 194 2.29 16.96 -14.04
C LEU A 194 1.44 18.11 -13.47
N TYR A 195 0.54 18.68 -14.28
CA TYR A 195 -0.49 19.58 -13.75
C TYR A 195 -1.47 18.84 -12.84
N ALA A 196 -1.90 17.63 -13.19
CA ALA A 196 -2.72 16.80 -12.32
C ALA A 196 -1.98 16.40 -11.03
N ASP A 197 -0.68 16.05 -11.11
CA ASP A 197 0.18 15.82 -9.95
C ASP A 197 0.21 17.04 -9.01
N ALA A 198 0.37 18.25 -9.58
CA ALA A 198 0.35 19.49 -8.80
C ALA A 198 -1.02 19.75 -8.15
N LEU A 199 -2.14 19.43 -8.80
CA LEU A 199 -3.48 19.52 -8.22
C LEU A 199 -3.64 18.52 -7.06
N PHE A 200 -3.09 17.32 -7.17
CA PHE A 200 -3.13 16.32 -6.12
C PHE A 200 -2.47 16.78 -4.82
N LEU A 201 -1.41 17.60 -4.89
CA LEU A 201 -0.77 18.17 -3.71
C LEU A 201 -1.68 19.13 -2.93
N LEU A 202 -2.75 19.62 -3.56
CA LEU A 202 -3.75 20.51 -2.93
C LEU A 202 -4.91 19.74 -2.29
N GLU A 203 -5.11 18.48 -2.67
CA GLU A 203 -6.15 17.62 -2.11
C GLU A 203 -5.74 17.04 -0.75
N PRO A 204 -6.71 16.72 0.12
CA PRO A 204 -6.44 15.93 1.31
C PRO A 204 -5.79 14.60 0.92
N ARG A 205 -4.71 14.25 1.57
CA ARG A 205 -3.99 12.99 1.27
C ARG A 205 -4.79 11.75 1.66
N ARG A 206 -5.69 11.87 2.62
CA ARG A 206 -6.44 10.77 3.23
C ARG A 206 -7.94 11.03 3.22
N GLY A 207 -8.70 9.95 3.40
CA GLY A 207 -10.14 9.97 3.45
C GLY A 207 -10.79 9.77 2.08
N THR A 208 -12.11 9.68 2.10
CA THR A 208 -12.91 9.52 0.90
C THR A 208 -12.98 10.83 0.11
N ARG A 209 -12.96 10.73 -1.22
CA ARG A 209 -13.11 11.87 -2.14
C ARG A 209 -14.54 11.92 -2.66
N ASP A 210 -15.17 13.09 -2.48
CA ASP A 210 -16.53 13.32 -2.98
C ASP A 210 -16.48 13.66 -4.49
N LEU A 211 -17.13 12.85 -5.31
CA LEU A 211 -17.25 13.10 -6.76
C LEU A 211 -18.02 14.39 -7.09
N ALA A 212 -18.75 14.97 -6.14
CA ALA A 212 -19.39 16.26 -6.30
C ALA A 212 -18.45 17.46 -6.00
N ASP A 213 -17.29 17.23 -5.40
CA ASP A 213 -16.31 18.29 -5.15
C ASP A 213 -15.72 18.81 -6.48
N PRO A 214 -15.79 20.12 -6.74
CA PRO A 214 -15.23 20.72 -7.96
C PRO A 214 -13.73 20.48 -8.16
N ASN A 215 -12.94 20.34 -7.08
CA ASN A 215 -11.50 20.06 -7.18
C ASN A 215 -11.26 18.61 -7.62
N VAL A 216 -12.01 17.66 -7.06
CA VAL A 216 -11.98 16.24 -7.47
C VAL A 216 -12.40 16.12 -8.93
N GLN A 217 -13.48 16.79 -9.34
CA GLN A 217 -13.93 16.81 -10.74
C GLN A 217 -12.87 17.39 -11.67
N ARG A 218 -12.18 18.47 -11.26
CA ARG A 218 -11.10 19.09 -12.02
C ARG A 218 -9.93 18.14 -12.18
N LEU A 219 -9.50 17.50 -11.09
CA LEU A 219 -8.42 16.52 -11.11
C LEU A 219 -8.74 15.35 -12.05
N HIS A 220 -9.93 14.77 -11.91
CA HIS A 220 -10.39 13.71 -12.81
C HIS A 220 -10.43 14.16 -14.27
N GLY A 221 -11.03 15.31 -14.56
CA GLY A 221 -11.14 15.82 -15.93
C GLY A 221 -9.79 16.08 -16.60
N VAL A 222 -8.77 16.52 -15.84
CA VAL A 222 -7.40 16.70 -16.35
C VAL A 222 -6.79 15.35 -16.70
N LEU A 223 -6.86 14.36 -15.81
CA LEU A 223 -6.32 13.01 -16.04
C LEU A 223 -7.07 12.30 -17.18
N GLU A 224 -8.39 12.34 -17.20
CA GLU A 224 -9.24 11.78 -18.24
C GLU A 224 -8.91 12.37 -19.63
N SER A 225 -8.52 13.64 -19.71
CA SER A 225 -8.09 14.29 -20.96
C SER A 225 -6.79 13.71 -21.52
N VAL A 226 -5.88 13.25 -20.66
CA VAL A 226 -4.66 12.50 -21.05
C VAL A 226 -5.02 11.09 -21.48
N LEU A 227 -5.78 10.38 -20.64
CA LEU A 227 -6.14 8.97 -20.84
C LEU A 227 -6.98 8.74 -22.09
N ALA A 228 -7.83 9.69 -22.47
CA ALA A 228 -8.57 9.65 -23.73
C ALA A 228 -7.67 9.68 -24.98
N ARG A 229 -6.42 10.15 -24.84
CA ARG A 229 -5.42 10.23 -25.93
C ARG A 229 -4.40 9.09 -25.85
N ASP A 230 -4.02 8.70 -24.65
CA ASP A 230 -3.09 7.60 -24.37
C ASP A 230 -3.46 6.92 -23.05
N ILE A 231 -4.23 5.82 -23.15
CA ILE A 231 -4.62 5.01 -21.98
C ILE A 231 -3.44 4.29 -21.33
N THR A 232 -2.30 4.20 -22.00
CA THR A 232 -1.10 3.54 -21.48
C THR A 232 -0.11 4.52 -20.83
N HIS A 233 -0.48 5.81 -20.70
CA HIS A 233 0.38 6.81 -20.07
C HIS A 233 0.63 6.50 -18.59
N PRO A 234 1.87 6.09 -18.18
CA PRO A 234 2.10 5.52 -16.85
C PRO A 234 1.80 6.49 -15.70
N GLY A 235 2.20 7.77 -15.84
CA GLY A 235 1.94 8.78 -14.82
C GLY A 235 0.45 9.11 -14.68
N ALA A 236 -0.27 9.25 -15.79
CA ALA A 236 -1.70 9.56 -15.76
C ALA A 236 -2.51 8.40 -15.17
N CYS A 237 -2.24 7.16 -15.59
CA CYS A 237 -2.90 5.97 -15.02
C CYS A 237 -2.61 5.81 -13.52
N HIS A 238 -1.36 5.99 -13.09
CA HIS A 238 -1.00 5.89 -11.68
C HIS A 238 -1.79 6.90 -10.84
N LEU A 239 -1.75 8.17 -11.22
CA LEU A 239 -2.50 9.21 -10.52
C LEU A 239 -4.02 9.00 -10.60
N TYR A 240 -4.54 8.46 -11.71
CA TYR A 240 -5.98 8.24 -11.86
C TYR A 240 -6.51 7.11 -10.98
N ILE A 241 -5.74 6.04 -10.79
CA ILE A 241 -6.05 4.99 -9.82
C ILE A 241 -6.17 5.63 -8.42
N HIS A 242 -5.17 6.38 -7.98
CA HIS A 242 -5.22 7.07 -6.69
C HIS A 242 -6.32 8.13 -6.58
N ALA A 243 -6.71 8.77 -7.69
CA ALA A 243 -7.77 9.78 -7.68
C ALA A 243 -9.17 9.16 -7.50
N THR A 244 -9.34 7.90 -7.93
CA THR A 244 -10.64 7.23 -7.95
C THR A 244 -10.84 6.22 -6.84
N GLU A 245 -9.78 5.61 -6.31
CA GLU A 245 -9.84 4.49 -5.35
C GLU A 245 -10.70 4.78 -4.11
N SER A 246 -10.63 6.00 -3.56
CA SER A 246 -11.39 6.42 -2.38
C SER A 246 -12.70 7.14 -2.70
N THR A 247 -13.23 6.98 -3.91
CA THR A 247 -14.51 7.54 -4.34
C THR A 247 -15.60 6.47 -4.36
N THR A 248 -16.84 6.89 -4.57
CA THR A 248 -17.98 5.97 -4.77
C THR A 248 -17.98 5.29 -6.14
N ASP A 249 -17.00 5.55 -7.01
CA ASP A 249 -16.87 4.94 -8.35
C ASP A 249 -15.40 4.61 -8.69
N PRO A 250 -14.75 3.72 -7.91
CA PRO A 250 -13.37 3.32 -8.14
C PRO A 250 -13.16 2.59 -9.48
N GLY A 251 -14.24 2.00 -10.01
CA GLY A 251 -14.24 1.29 -11.30
C GLY A 251 -13.90 2.18 -12.50
N LYS A 252 -13.96 3.51 -12.38
CA LYS A 252 -13.51 4.45 -13.43
C LYS A 252 -12.06 4.22 -13.86
N ALA A 253 -11.20 3.74 -12.97
CA ALA A 253 -9.80 3.46 -13.29
C ALA A 253 -9.55 2.02 -13.79
N ALA A 254 -10.58 1.20 -14.06
CA ALA A 254 -10.40 -0.19 -14.46
C ALA A 254 -9.53 -0.34 -15.72
N ASP A 255 -9.72 0.51 -16.74
CA ASP A 255 -8.88 0.48 -17.95
C ASP A 255 -7.41 0.80 -17.62
N CYS A 256 -7.14 1.77 -16.74
CA CYS A 256 -5.79 2.05 -16.25
C CYS A 256 -5.18 0.85 -15.53
N ALA A 257 -5.95 0.17 -14.69
CA ALA A 257 -5.49 -1.00 -13.95
C ALA A 257 -5.17 -2.18 -14.87
N GLU A 258 -5.81 -2.32 -16.04
CA GLU A 258 -5.45 -3.35 -17.03
C GLU A 258 -4.06 -3.12 -17.65
N TYR A 259 -3.64 -1.87 -17.85
CA TYR A 259 -2.38 -1.55 -18.55
C TYR A 259 -1.22 -1.24 -17.61
N LEU A 260 -1.45 -0.47 -16.53
CA LEU A 260 -0.39 0.15 -15.75
C LEU A 260 0.63 -0.84 -15.21
N GLY A 261 0.19 -2.01 -14.76
CA GLY A 261 1.06 -3.00 -14.12
C GLY A 261 2.24 -3.49 -14.99
N ASP A 262 2.21 -3.24 -16.30
CA ASP A 262 3.23 -3.64 -17.27
C ASP A 262 4.04 -2.46 -17.85
N GLU A 263 3.64 -1.21 -17.56
CA GLU A 263 4.22 -0.03 -18.19
C GLU A 263 5.64 0.30 -17.67
N ILE A 264 5.94 0.01 -16.40
CA ILE A 264 7.31 0.10 -15.84
C ILE A 264 7.61 -1.25 -15.16
N PRO A 265 8.00 -2.27 -15.93
CA PRO A 265 7.87 -3.67 -15.53
C PRO A 265 8.72 -4.11 -14.34
N GLY A 266 9.79 -3.39 -14.04
CA GLY A 266 10.66 -3.69 -12.89
C GLY A 266 10.42 -2.80 -11.67
N ALA A 267 9.48 -1.87 -11.72
CA ALA A 267 9.09 -1.05 -10.57
C ALA A 267 7.94 -1.70 -9.81
N SER A 268 8.21 -2.25 -8.63
CA SER A 268 7.24 -3.07 -7.90
C SER A 268 5.95 -2.30 -7.57
N HIS A 269 6.05 -1.01 -7.24
CA HIS A 269 4.88 -0.18 -6.97
C HIS A 269 3.95 -0.06 -8.20
N ILE A 270 4.50 0.08 -9.41
CA ILE A 270 3.67 0.11 -10.64
C ILE A 270 3.01 -1.25 -10.89
N ASN A 271 3.71 -2.36 -10.60
CA ASN A 271 3.11 -3.69 -10.73
C ASN A 271 1.95 -3.90 -9.77
N HIS A 272 2.03 -3.34 -8.58
CA HIS A 272 1.04 -3.42 -7.51
C HIS A 272 -0.17 -2.50 -7.73
N MET A 273 0.01 -1.31 -8.33
CA MET A 273 -1.02 -0.27 -8.46
C MET A 273 -2.39 -0.73 -9.00
N PRO A 274 -2.47 -1.65 -9.97
CA PRO A 274 -3.78 -2.17 -10.39
C PRO A 274 -4.62 -2.75 -9.26
N SER A 275 -3.98 -3.29 -8.20
CA SER A 275 -4.70 -3.91 -7.08
C SER A 275 -5.54 -2.93 -6.27
N HIS A 276 -5.20 -1.63 -6.25
CA HIS A 276 -6.04 -0.60 -5.64
C HIS A 276 -7.45 -0.60 -6.27
N THR A 277 -7.52 -0.52 -7.60
CA THR A 277 -8.81 -0.59 -8.29
C THR A 277 -9.45 -1.98 -8.17
N TRP A 278 -8.66 -3.06 -8.29
CA TRP A 278 -9.19 -4.43 -8.28
C TRP A 278 -9.83 -4.79 -6.94
N ASN A 279 -9.27 -4.38 -5.82
CA ASN A 279 -9.82 -4.61 -4.50
C ASN A 279 -11.16 -3.88 -4.33
N GLU A 280 -11.21 -2.61 -4.70
CA GLU A 280 -12.42 -1.79 -4.57
C GLU A 280 -13.61 -2.30 -5.42
N ILE A 281 -13.34 -2.94 -6.55
CA ILE A 281 -14.40 -3.50 -7.41
C ILE A 281 -14.58 -5.02 -7.27
N GLY A 282 -13.92 -5.64 -6.28
CA GLY A 282 -14.06 -7.06 -5.97
C GLY A 282 -13.44 -8.01 -7.01
N ARG A 283 -12.41 -7.56 -7.76
CA ARG A 283 -11.60 -8.41 -8.64
C ARG A 283 -10.38 -8.95 -7.89
N TRP A 284 -10.63 -9.65 -6.79
CA TRP A 284 -9.63 -10.10 -5.82
C TRP A 284 -8.49 -10.90 -6.44
N SER A 285 -8.78 -11.82 -7.35
CA SER A 285 -7.75 -12.60 -8.05
C SER A 285 -6.80 -11.75 -8.90
N ASP A 286 -7.29 -10.65 -9.46
CA ASP A 286 -6.48 -9.70 -10.22
C ASP A 286 -5.60 -8.89 -9.27
N GLY A 287 -6.13 -8.53 -8.08
CA GLY A 287 -5.37 -7.97 -6.97
C GLY A 287 -4.23 -8.89 -6.52
N VAL A 288 -4.52 -10.18 -6.30
CA VAL A 288 -3.49 -11.19 -5.98
C VAL A 288 -2.41 -11.25 -7.05
N ARG A 289 -2.79 -11.33 -8.33
CA ARG A 289 -1.84 -11.40 -9.45
C ARG A 289 -0.93 -10.17 -9.51
N SER A 290 -1.49 -8.98 -9.35
CA SER A 290 -0.75 -7.71 -9.36
C SER A 290 0.28 -7.66 -8.23
N ASN A 291 -0.10 -8.05 -7.02
CA ASN A 291 0.79 -8.01 -5.87
C ASN A 291 1.83 -9.15 -5.87
N LEU A 292 1.53 -10.32 -6.41
CA LEU A 292 2.53 -11.36 -6.67
C LEU A 292 3.60 -10.86 -7.63
N LYS A 293 3.19 -10.13 -8.68
CA LYS A 293 4.14 -9.52 -9.62
C LYS A 293 5.00 -8.46 -8.93
N ALA A 294 4.40 -7.61 -8.10
CA ALA A 294 5.10 -6.62 -7.31
C ALA A 294 6.13 -7.26 -6.37
N TRP A 295 5.73 -8.26 -5.61
CA TRP A 295 6.64 -8.99 -4.72
C TRP A 295 7.80 -9.66 -5.46
N HIS A 296 7.54 -10.21 -6.67
CA HIS A 296 8.64 -10.73 -7.51
C HIS A 296 9.59 -9.62 -7.98
N SER A 297 9.11 -8.40 -8.23
CA SER A 297 9.96 -7.26 -8.58
C SER A 297 10.76 -6.77 -7.37
N ASP A 298 10.17 -6.78 -6.17
CA ASP A 298 10.86 -6.48 -4.91
C ASP A 298 12.03 -7.46 -4.68
N LEU A 299 11.79 -8.76 -4.84
CA LEU A 299 12.83 -9.78 -4.71
C LEU A 299 13.94 -9.66 -5.76
N LYS A 300 13.61 -9.21 -6.98
CA LYS A 300 14.62 -8.99 -8.04
C LYS A 300 15.50 -7.76 -7.79
N ALA A 301 15.06 -6.83 -6.94
CA ALA A 301 15.85 -5.67 -6.58
C ALA A 301 17.20 -6.05 -5.95
N GLU A 302 17.27 -7.16 -5.20
CA GLU A 302 18.50 -7.68 -4.63
C GLU A 302 19.54 -8.08 -5.69
N SER A 303 19.08 -8.48 -6.89
CA SER A 303 19.95 -8.82 -8.04
C SER A 303 20.20 -7.67 -9.00
N GLY A 304 19.63 -6.48 -8.74
CA GLY A 304 19.70 -5.33 -9.64
C GLY A 304 18.79 -5.43 -10.88
N GLU A 305 17.83 -6.35 -10.87
CA GLU A 305 16.89 -6.57 -11.99
C GLU A 305 15.49 -5.98 -11.70
N GLY A 306 15.31 -5.29 -10.57
CA GLY A 306 14.09 -4.64 -10.15
C GLY A 306 14.39 -3.44 -9.26
N ILE A 307 13.34 -2.70 -8.91
CA ILE A 307 13.37 -1.65 -7.90
C ILE A 307 12.25 -1.93 -6.91
N ALA A 308 12.65 -2.18 -5.67
CA ALA A 308 11.74 -2.41 -4.57
C ALA A 308 11.16 -1.08 -4.08
N ILE A 309 9.84 -0.95 -4.17
CA ILE A 309 9.11 0.24 -3.76
C ILE A 309 7.96 -0.23 -2.88
N TYR A 310 8.03 0.08 -1.59
CA TYR A 310 7.01 -0.27 -0.60
C TYR A 310 6.74 -1.78 -0.44
N PRO A 311 7.75 -2.65 -0.27
CA PRO A 311 7.56 -4.10 -0.25
C PRO A 311 6.62 -4.59 0.87
N SER A 312 6.62 -3.95 2.05
CA SER A 312 5.69 -4.28 3.13
C SER A 312 4.23 -3.97 2.76
N HIS A 313 4.00 -2.85 2.08
CA HIS A 313 2.68 -2.50 1.56
C HIS A 313 2.22 -3.47 0.45
N ASN A 314 3.10 -3.82 -0.49
CA ASN A 314 2.80 -4.80 -1.54
C ASN A 314 2.37 -6.15 -0.95
N LEU A 315 3.07 -6.62 0.11
CA LEU A 315 2.72 -7.84 0.83
C LEU A 315 1.40 -7.71 1.60
N HIS A 316 1.12 -6.54 2.21
CA HIS A 316 -0.15 -6.31 2.88
C HIS A 316 -1.32 -6.35 1.89
N MET A 317 -1.20 -5.70 0.74
CA MET A 317 -2.21 -5.78 -0.33
C MET A 317 -2.37 -7.22 -0.85
N LEU A 318 -1.27 -7.99 -0.96
CA LEU A 318 -1.32 -9.38 -1.39
C LEU A 318 -2.10 -10.25 -0.41
N LEU A 319 -1.77 -10.18 0.89
CA LEU A 319 -2.45 -11.01 1.88
C LEU A 319 -3.91 -10.63 2.06
N PHE A 320 -4.26 -9.34 1.92
CA PHE A 320 -5.63 -8.87 1.99
C PHE A 320 -6.46 -9.42 0.81
N ALA A 321 -6.03 -9.17 -0.43
CA ALA A 321 -6.72 -9.68 -1.62
C ALA A 321 -6.84 -11.22 -1.61
N ALA A 322 -5.77 -11.94 -1.23
CA ALA A 322 -5.77 -13.39 -1.13
C ALA A 322 -6.72 -13.90 -0.03
N SER A 323 -6.87 -13.16 1.08
CA SER A 323 -7.82 -13.48 2.14
C SER A 323 -9.27 -13.36 1.67
N MET A 324 -9.59 -12.34 0.86
CA MET A 324 -10.92 -12.17 0.28
C MET A 324 -11.24 -13.20 -0.81
N ASP A 325 -10.24 -13.62 -1.60
CA ASP A 325 -10.37 -14.61 -2.70
C ASP A 325 -10.26 -16.08 -2.20
N GLY A 326 -10.09 -16.31 -0.89
CA GLY A 326 -9.97 -17.64 -0.30
C GLY A 326 -8.66 -18.37 -0.62
N GLN A 327 -7.62 -17.69 -1.06
CA GLN A 327 -6.31 -18.25 -1.39
C GLN A 327 -5.40 -18.30 -0.13
N GLY A 328 -5.74 -19.19 0.80
CA GLY A 328 -5.11 -19.27 2.11
C GLY A 328 -3.60 -19.50 2.08
N ALA A 329 -3.12 -20.33 1.18
CA ALA A 329 -1.68 -20.60 1.05
C ALA A 329 -0.90 -19.32 0.67
N ILE A 330 -1.45 -18.50 -0.23
CA ILE A 330 -0.83 -17.24 -0.65
C ILE A 330 -0.91 -16.21 0.48
N ALA A 331 -2.07 -16.04 1.10
CA ALA A 331 -2.26 -15.09 2.20
C ALA A 331 -1.31 -15.37 3.38
N ILE A 332 -1.23 -16.64 3.82
CA ILE A 332 -0.35 -17.04 4.93
C ILE A 332 1.12 -16.86 4.55
N GLN A 333 1.52 -17.18 3.31
CA GLN A 333 2.91 -16.98 2.88
C GLN A 333 3.26 -15.49 2.83
N ALA A 334 2.37 -14.64 2.32
CA ALA A 334 2.58 -13.19 2.31
C ALA A 334 2.68 -12.62 3.74
N GLY A 335 1.87 -13.11 4.69
CA GLY A 335 1.99 -12.76 6.10
C GLY A 335 3.34 -13.17 6.72
N LYS A 336 3.88 -14.34 6.34
CA LYS A 336 5.24 -14.78 6.75
C LYS A 336 6.34 -13.92 6.16
N ASP A 337 6.21 -13.58 4.88
CA ASP A 337 7.20 -12.73 4.19
C ASP A 337 7.15 -11.29 4.75
N TYR A 338 5.95 -10.78 5.08
CA TYR A 338 5.79 -9.51 5.79
C TYR A 338 6.54 -9.53 7.12
N ALA A 339 6.29 -10.54 7.97
CA ALA A 339 6.97 -10.67 9.26
C ALA A 339 8.50 -10.73 9.11
N LYS A 340 8.99 -11.38 8.06
CA LYS A 340 10.43 -11.48 7.80
C LYS A 340 11.09 -10.14 7.46
N ILE A 341 10.39 -9.23 6.76
CA ILE A 341 10.97 -7.95 6.34
C ILE A 341 10.71 -6.81 7.32
N THR A 342 9.73 -6.96 8.23
CA THR A 342 9.32 -5.91 9.18
C THR A 342 9.61 -6.25 10.63
N ASP A 343 9.98 -7.50 10.94
CA ASP A 343 10.05 -8.05 12.30
C ASP A 343 8.71 -7.97 13.07
N ASP A 344 7.56 -7.82 12.35
CA ASP A 344 6.22 -7.77 12.91
C ASP A 344 5.38 -8.97 12.46
N THR A 345 4.96 -9.80 13.42
CA THR A 345 4.21 -11.04 13.18
C THR A 345 2.70 -10.83 13.05
N VAL A 346 2.20 -9.59 13.12
CA VAL A 346 0.75 -9.29 13.16
C VAL A 346 -0.02 -9.90 11.98
N PHE A 347 0.42 -9.67 10.75
CA PHE A 347 -0.29 -10.20 9.59
C PHE A 347 -0.07 -11.71 9.38
N HIS A 348 1.02 -12.26 9.92
CA HIS A 348 1.17 -13.72 9.95
C HIS A 348 0.09 -14.37 10.82
N VAL A 349 -0.12 -13.87 12.04
CA VAL A 349 -1.16 -14.46 12.91
C VAL A 349 -2.57 -14.17 12.43
N LEU A 350 -2.84 -12.97 11.86
CA LEU A 350 -4.16 -12.64 11.33
C LEU A 350 -4.55 -13.47 10.10
N THR A 351 -3.60 -13.76 9.19
CA THR A 351 -3.85 -14.65 8.07
C THR A 351 -4.03 -16.11 8.51
N LEU A 352 -3.25 -16.58 9.47
CA LEU A 352 -3.49 -17.91 10.08
C LEU A 352 -4.87 -18.00 10.71
N LEU A 353 -5.31 -16.94 11.41
CA LEU A 353 -6.64 -16.86 12.01
C LEU A 353 -7.72 -16.90 10.93
N ARG A 354 -7.58 -16.09 9.85
CA ARG A 354 -8.54 -16.05 8.74
C ARG A 354 -8.82 -17.42 8.14
N PHE A 355 -7.83 -18.32 8.16
CA PHE A 355 -7.92 -19.67 7.59
C PHE A 355 -7.96 -20.80 8.64
N GLY A 356 -8.31 -20.48 9.88
CA GLY A 356 -8.56 -21.48 10.94
C GLY A 356 -7.33 -22.29 11.37
N ARG A 357 -6.11 -21.76 11.18
CA ARG A 357 -4.84 -22.45 11.48
C ARG A 357 -4.43 -22.24 12.95
N PHE A 358 -5.32 -22.59 13.89
CA PHE A 358 -5.20 -22.23 15.32
C PHE A 358 -3.94 -22.79 15.98
N ASP A 359 -3.57 -24.05 15.71
CA ASP A 359 -2.34 -24.64 16.27
C ASP A 359 -1.09 -23.89 15.78
N GLU A 360 -1.11 -23.37 14.55
CA GLU A 360 0.02 -22.60 14.01
C GLU A 360 0.07 -21.20 14.64
N ILE A 361 -1.08 -20.57 14.95
CA ILE A 361 -1.11 -19.31 15.70
C ILE A 361 -0.41 -19.48 17.06
N LEU A 362 -0.77 -20.56 17.81
CA LEU A 362 -0.17 -20.84 19.11
C LEU A 362 1.34 -21.11 19.04
N ALA A 363 1.86 -21.49 17.86
CA ALA A 363 3.28 -21.68 17.64
C ALA A 363 4.05 -20.37 17.32
N VAL A 364 3.36 -19.28 16.98
CA VAL A 364 3.96 -17.96 16.80
C VAL A 364 4.09 -17.28 18.15
N THR A 365 5.27 -17.32 18.74
CA THR A 365 5.54 -16.83 20.11
C THR A 365 6.04 -15.39 20.19
N GLU A 366 6.52 -14.84 19.07
CA GLU A 366 7.05 -13.49 18.96
C GLU A 366 5.90 -12.48 18.92
N ARG A 367 5.59 -11.88 20.08
CA ARG A 367 4.59 -10.83 20.19
C ARG A 367 5.20 -9.49 19.78
N PRO A 368 4.58 -8.77 18.84
CA PRO A 368 5.03 -7.42 18.49
C PRO A 368 5.04 -6.46 19.69
N GLU A 369 5.99 -5.54 19.70
CA GLU A 369 6.16 -4.57 20.82
C GLU A 369 5.16 -3.41 20.74
N GLN A 370 4.77 -3.00 19.52
CA GLN A 370 3.83 -1.90 19.30
C GLN A 370 2.44 -2.28 19.81
N ASP A 371 1.76 -1.34 20.48
CA ASP A 371 0.45 -1.56 21.10
C ASP A 371 -0.57 -2.15 20.12
N ALA A 372 -0.68 -1.60 18.92
CA ALA A 372 -1.65 -2.04 17.94
C ALA A 372 -1.37 -3.47 17.45
N SER A 373 -0.17 -3.71 16.91
CA SER A 373 0.24 -5.04 16.42
C SER A 373 0.22 -6.08 17.53
N GLY A 374 0.72 -5.71 18.74
CA GLY A 374 0.72 -6.59 19.90
C GLY A 374 -0.69 -6.92 20.39
N GLY A 375 -1.63 -5.97 20.32
CA GLY A 375 -3.03 -6.20 20.69
C GLY A 375 -3.76 -7.08 19.67
N LEU A 376 -3.50 -6.93 18.37
CA LEU A 376 -4.00 -7.80 17.32
C LEU A 376 -3.42 -9.22 17.43
N TRP A 377 -2.14 -9.33 17.81
CA TRP A 377 -1.54 -10.62 18.13
C TRP A 377 -2.19 -11.26 19.36
N ASP A 378 -2.42 -10.50 20.45
CA ASP A 378 -3.13 -10.97 21.64
C ASP A 378 -4.56 -11.47 21.27
N PHE A 379 -5.27 -10.79 20.38
CA PHE A 379 -6.55 -11.23 19.84
C PHE A 379 -6.44 -12.60 19.15
N ALA A 380 -5.48 -12.75 18.22
CA ALA A 380 -5.30 -13.99 17.48
C ALA A 380 -4.96 -15.17 18.41
N GLN A 381 -4.10 -14.96 19.41
CA GLN A 381 -3.78 -15.97 20.44
C GLN A 381 -5.01 -16.33 21.27
N GLY A 382 -5.76 -15.33 21.74
CA GLY A 382 -7.00 -15.57 22.51
C GLY A 382 -8.03 -16.37 21.72
N TYR A 383 -8.19 -16.04 20.43
CA TYR A 383 -9.08 -16.76 19.54
C TYR A 383 -8.64 -18.22 19.33
N ALA A 384 -7.33 -18.43 19.09
CA ALA A 384 -6.76 -19.77 18.92
C ALA A 384 -6.91 -20.63 20.19
N HIS A 385 -6.66 -20.07 21.37
CA HIS A 385 -6.91 -20.77 22.65
C HIS A 385 -8.38 -21.16 22.79
N LEU A 386 -9.31 -20.27 22.45
CA LEU A 386 -10.73 -20.58 22.48
C LEU A 386 -11.07 -21.78 21.58
N LYS A 387 -10.59 -21.76 20.33
CA LYS A 387 -10.89 -22.82 19.35
C LYS A 387 -10.19 -24.15 19.65
N THR A 388 -9.11 -24.15 20.40
CA THR A 388 -8.41 -25.35 20.87
C THR A 388 -8.90 -25.85 22.25
N GLY A 389 -9.94 -25.20 22.81
CA GLY A 389 -10.63 -25.66 24.01
C GLY A 389 -10.17 -25.03 25.33
N ASP A 390 -9.40 -23.97 25.28
CA ASP A 390 -8.88 -23.27 26.46
C ASP A 390 -9.55 -21.89 26.63
N ALA A 391 -10.81 -21.89 27.08
CA ALA A 391 -11.60 -20.69 27.26
C ALA A 391 -11.05 -19.75 28.36
N ASP A 392 -10.36 -20.28 29.37
CA ASP A 392 -9.78 -19.47 30.43
C ASP A 392 -8.65 -18.58 29.90
N PHE A 393 -7.77 -19.12 29.05
CA PHE A 393 -6.73 -18.31 28.38
C PHE A 393 -7.33 -17.33 27.36
N ALA A 394 -8.37 -17.72 26.63
CA ALA A 394 -9.08 -16.79 25.74
C ALA A 394 -9.59 -15.55 26.52
N GLN A 395 -10.15 -15.76 27.71
CA GLN A 395 -10.60 -14.64 28.57
C GLN A 395 -9.44 -13.77 29.06
N VAL A 396 -8.27 -14.34 29.35
CA VAL A 396 -7.07 -13.56 29.70
C VAL A 396 -6.64 -12.64 28.55
N TYR A 397 -6.61 -13.18 27.32
CA TYR A 397 -6.26 -12.40 26.14
C TYR A 397 -7.31 -11.32 25.81
N LEU A 398 -8.60 -11.63 25.92
CA LEU A 398 -9.66 -10.62 25.77
C LEU A 398 -9.46 -9.43 26.73
N ASN A 399 -9.12 -9.73 27.98
CA ASN A 399 -8.86 -8.67 28.96
C ASN A 399 -7.64 -7.81 28.60
N ARG A 400 -6.59 -8.40 28.00
CA ARG A 400 -5.43 -7.65 27.49
C ARG A 400 -5.82 -6.74 26.32
N VAL A 401 -6.53 -7.27 25.32
CA VAL A 401 -7.01 -6.49 24.18
C VAL A 401 -7.85 -5.30 24.63
N ARG A 402 -8.80 -5.51 25.55
CA ARG A 402 -9.63 -4.45 26.12
C ARG A 402 -8.83 -3.39 26.87
N ALA A 403 -7.90 -3.84 27.70
CA ALA A 403 -7.03 -2.90 28.44
C ALA A 403 -6.18 -2.04 27.49
N LEU A 404 -5.69 -2.61 26.39
CA LEU A 404 -5.00 -1.85 25.36
C LEU A 404 -5.94 -0.88 24.64
N ALA A 405 -7.13 -1.33 24.20
CA ALA A 405 -8.11 -0.48 23.54
C ALA A 405 -8.52 0.75 24.39
N GLU A 406 -8.61 0.57 25.73
CA GLU A 406 -8.96 1.66 26.65
C GLU A 406 -7.83 2.67 26.89
N ASN A 407 -6.56 2.25 26.82
CA ASN A 407 -5.43 3.04 27.29
C ASN A 407 -4.47 3.50 26.19
N THR A 408 -4.49 2.89 25.00
CA THR A 408 -3.56 3.25 23.93
C THR A 408 -3.91 4.57 23.27
N THR A 409 -2.89 5.32 22.90
CA THR A 409 -2.98 6.49 22.01
C THR A 409 -2.25 6.22 20.69
N ALA A 410 -1.79 4.98 20.50
CA ALA A 410 -1.08 4.57 19.29
C ALA A 410 -2.01 4.59 18.06
N ARG A 411 -1.40 4.67 16.90
CA ARG A 411 -2.06 4.47 15.62
C ARG A 411 -1.53 3.18 14.97
N PHE A 412 -2.36 2.59 14.15
CA PHE A 412 -1.97 1.53 13.23
C PHE A 412 -2.23 2.03 11.83
N ARG A 413 -1.17 2.38 11.11
CA ARG A 413 -1.28 3.10 9.84
C ARG A 413 -2.09 4.41 10.03
N PHE A 414 -3.29 4.46 9.49
CA PHE A 414 -4.14 5.66 9.50
C PHE A 414 -5.17 5.67 10.63
N ASP A 415 -5.45 4.50 11.22
CA ASP A 415 -6.49 4.32 12.21
C ASP A 415 -5.97 4.48 13.64
N GLU A 416 -6.85 4.89 14.52
CA GLU A 416 -6.56 4.82 15.95
C GLU A 416 -6.57 3.36 16.40
N ALA A 417 -5.48 2.89 17.00
CA ALA A 417 -5.37 1.50 17.45
C ALA A 417 -6.52 1.06 18.34
N LYS A 418 -7.10 1.99 19.11
CA LYS A 418 -8.28 1.69 19.97
C LYS A 418 -9.48 1.21 19.17
N VAL A 419 -9.71 1.70 17.94
CA VAL A 419 -10.82 1.27 17.07
C VAL A 419 -10.60 -0.17 16.61
N LEU A 420 -9.41 -0.46 16.07
CA LEU A 420 -9.05 -1.82 15.65
C LEU A 420 -9.14 -2.82 16.81
N LEU A 421 -8.59 -2.47 17.98
CA LEU A 421 -8.62 -3.33 19.16
C LEU A 421 -10.03 -3.47 19.74
N GLY A 422 -10.86 -2.45 19.61
CA GLY A 422 -12.29 -2.52 19.96
C GLY A 422 -13.04 -3.52 19.08
N THR A 423 -12.85 -3.44 17.76
CA THR A 423 -13.44 -4.36 16.78
C THR A 423 -13.06 -5.81 17.09
N VAL A 424 -11.76 -6.13 17.15
CA VAL A 424 -11.32 -7.51 17.38
C VAL A 424 -11.62 -8.00 18.80
N GLY A 425 -11.64 -7.09 19.78
CA GLY A 425 -12.08 -7.38 21.14
C GLY A 425 -13.54 -7.80 21.20
N GLY A 426 -14.41 -7.11 20.43
CA GLY A 426 -15.82 -7.45 20.29
C GLY A 426 -16.01 -8.81 19.59
N ILE A 427 -15.21 -9.10 18.56
CA ILE A 427 -15.22 -10.42 17.90
C ILE A 427 -14.84 -11.53 18.88
N LEU A 428 -13.78 -11.38 19.66
CA LEU A 428 -13.35 -12.39 20.62
C LEU A 428 -14.36 -12.57 21.77
N GLU A 429 -14.95 -11.48 22.26
CA GLU A 429 -16.03 -11.52 23.25
C GLU A 429 -17.23 -12.30 22.74
N GLY A 430 -17.68 -12.01 21.52
CA GLY A 430 -18.80 -12.69 20.90
C GLY A 430 -18.53 -14.20 20.72
N GLU A 431 -17.34 -14.60 20.30
CA GLU A 431 -16.97 -16.01 20.18
C GLU A 431 -16.94 -16.73 21.53
N ILE A 432 -16.43 -16.10 22.58
CA ILE A 432 -16.46 -16.66 23.95
C ILE A 432 -17.90 -16.85 24.40
N ALA A 433 -18.77 -15.86 24.19
CA ALA A 433 -20.19 -15.95 24.52
C ALA A 433 -20.88 -17.07 23.72
N TRP A 434 -20.64 -17.16 22.42
CA TRP A 434 -21.21 -18.21 21.56
C TRP A 434 -20.80 -19.60 22.02
N GLN A 435 -19.52 -19.82 22.26
CA GLN A 435 -19.01 -21.11 22.70
C GLN A 435 -19.55 -21.52 24.10
N SER A 436 -19.86 -20.54 24.96
CA SER A 436 -20.51 -20.78 26.25
C SER A 436 -22.02 -21.05 26.17
N GLY A 437 -22.63 -20.95 24.98
CA GLY A 437 -24.06 -21.12 24.72
C GLY A 437 -24.90 -19.83 24.84
N ASP A 438 -24.29 -18.67 25.06
CA ASP A 438 -24.99 -17.38 25.05
C ASP A 438 -24.96 -16.76 23.64
N LEU A 439 -25.75 -17.33 22.73
CA LEU A 439 -25.85 -16.81 21.35
C LEU A 439 -26.40 -15.37 21.28
N THR A 440 -27.31 -15.01 22.21
CA THR A 440 -27.82 -13.64 22.28
C THR A 440 -26.75 -12.64 22.70
N GLY A 441 -25.88 -13.01 23.65
CA GLY A 441 -24.72 -12.22 24.04
C GLY A 441 -23.70 -12.11 22.91
N ALA A 442 -23.49 -13.21 22.18
CA ALA A 442 -22.61 -13.23 21.01
C ALA A 442 -23.04 -12.24 19.93
N ILE A 443 -24.33 -12.27 19.53
CA ILE A 443 -24.87 -11.35 18.52
C ILE A 443 -24.67 -9.90 18.96
N ARG A 444 -24.97 -9.53 20.21
CA ARG A 444 -24.75 -8.17 20.71
C ARG A 444 -23.29 -7.75 20.66
N ALA A 445 -22.35 -8.66 20.98
CA ALA A 445 -20.94 -8.36 20.92
C ALA A 445 -20.47 -8.14 19.47
N PHE A 446 -20.99 -8.93 18.52
CA PHE A 446 -20.68 -8.76 17.10
C PHE A 446 -21.34 -7.50 16.50
N GLU A 447 -22.59 -7.16 16.88
CA GLU A 447 -23.23 -5.89 16.51
C GLU A 447 -22.37 -4.69 16.96
N ASN A 448 -21.90 -4.71 18.20
CA ASN A 448 -21.00 -3.67 18.70
C ASN A 448 -19.64 -3.66 17.97
N ALA A 449 -19.10 -4.84 17.60
CA ALA A 449 -17.86 -4.91 16.83
C ALA A 449 -18.00 -4.26 15.44
N VAL A 450 -19.14 -4.48 14.77
CA VAL A 450 -19.49 -3.85 13.49
C VAL A 450 -19.63 -2.32 13.66
N GLU A 451 -20.35 -1.84 14.69
CA GLU A 451 -20.49 -0.41 14.96
C GLU A 451 -19.14 0.30 15.21
N ILE A 452 -18.15 -0.43 15.74
CA ILE A 452 -16.78 0.08 15.95
C ILE A 452 -15.99 0.01 14.63
N GLU A 453 -16.08 -1.10 13.88
CA GLU A 453 -15.43 -1.28 12.58
C GLU A 453 -15.82 -0.19 11.59
N ASP A 454 -17.11 0.19 11.55
CA ASP A 454 -17.64 1.26 10.70
C ASP A 454 -17.07 2.66 10.98
N GLN A 455 -16.27 2.83 12.03
CA GLN A 455 -15.54 4.07 12.33
C GLN A 455 -14.15 4.11 11.72
N LEU A 456 -13.68 3.01 11.11
CA LEU A 456 -12.40 2.99 10.42
C LEU A 456 -12.43 3.92 9.21
N GLU A 457 -11.31 4.61 8.99
CA GLU A 457 -11.15 5.47 7.83
C GLU A 457 -10.77 4.64 6.59
N PHE A 458 -11.05 5.17 5.40
CA PHE A 458 -10.57 4.56 4.15
C PHE A 458 -9.06 4.30 4.22
N SER A 459 -8.67 3.09 3.93
CA SER A 459 -7.28 2.61 3.98
C SER A 459 -7.01 1.59 2.88
N GLU A 460 -5.81 1.57 2.37
CA GLU A 460 -5.36 0.76 1.22
C GLU A 460 -4.17 -0.16 1.59
N PRO A 461 -4.43 -1.44 1.87
CA PRO A 461 -5.72 -2.03 2.15
C PRO A 461 -6.15 -1.74 3.59
N GLU A 462 -7.34 -2.19 3.94
CA GLU A 462 -7.80 -2.18 5.33
C GLU A 462 -6.87 -2.98 6.25
N PRO A 463 -6.81 -2.60 7.54
CA PRO A 463 -5.90 -3.25 8.49
C PRO A 463 -6.23 -4.70 8.79
N LEU A 464 -7.52 -5.09 8.72
CA LEU A 464 -8.01 -6.42 9.03
C LEU A 464 -8.32 -7.19 7.75
N PRO A 465 -7.78 -8.42 7.52
CA PRO A 465 -8.07 -9.22 6.33
C PRO A 465 -9.42 -9.97 6.44
N PHE A 466 -10.36 -9.39 7.19
CA PHE A 466 -11.71 -9.90 7.44
C PHE A 466 -12.60 -8.79 8.02
N SER A 467 -13.91 -8.92 7.87
CA SER A 467 -14.90 -8.02 8.48
C SER A 467 -15.61 -8.66 9.66
N ALA A 468 -15.95 -7.87 10.68
CA ALA A 468 -16.78 -8.30 11.82
C ALA A 468 -18.16 -8.78 11.38
N ARG A 469 -18.67 -8.28 10.24
CA ARG A 469 -19.92 -8.71 9.63
C ARG A 469 -19.95 -10.21 9.27
N HIS A 470 -18.80 -10.83 9.02
CA HIS A 470 -18.72 -12.29 8.81
C HIS A 470 -19.14 -13.09 10.05
N TRP A 471 -18.77 -12.62 11.26
CA TRP A 471 -19.18 -13.24 12.53
C TRP A 471 -20.64 -12.95 12.87
N LEU A 472 -21.06 -11.70 12.68
CA LEU A 472 -22.46 -11.30 12.94
C LEU A 472 -23.41 -12.09 12.06
N GLY A 473 -23.17 -12.16 10.75
CA GLY A 473 -23.99 -12.92 9.82
C GLY A 473 -24.07 -14.40 10.17
N ALA A 474 -22.93 -15.02 10.51
CA ALA A 474 -22.90 -16.43 10.94
C ALA A 474 -23.71 -16.68 12.23
N ALA A 475 -23.64 -15.78 13.22
CA ALA A 475 -24.40 -15.89 14.46
C ALA A 475 -25.90 -15.67 14.23
N LEU A 476 -26.28 -14.79 13.32
CA LEU A 476 -27.67 -14.58 12.93
C LEU A 476 -28.27 -15.80 12.21
N LEU A 477 -27.49 -16.48 11.35
CA LEU A 477 -27.90 -17.74 10.73
C LEU A 477 -28.16 -18.83 11.79
N GLU A 478 -27.26 -18.98 12.76
CA GLU A 478 -27.43 -19.93 13.87
C GLU A 478 -28.64 -19.59 14.75
N ALA A 479 -28.97 -18.31 14.89
CA ALA A 479 -30.16 -17.83 15.62
C ALA A 479 -31.46 -17.91 14.80
N GLU A 480 -31.44 -18.51 13.62
CA GLU A 480 -32.55 -18.57 12.66
C GLU A 480 -33.10 -17.18 12.22
N ARG A 481 -32.27 -16.12 12.36
CA ARG A 481 -32.55 -14.74 11.94
C ARG A 481 -32.11 -14.51 10.49
N TYR A 482 -32.62 -15.31 9.57
CA TYR A 482 -32.12 -15.40 8.19
C TYR A 482 -32.22 -14.09 7.40
N THR A 483 -33.30 -13.32 7.59
CA THR A 483 -33.47 -12.02 6.92
C THR A 483 -32.46 -10.99 7.42
N ASP A 484 -32.15 -11.01 8.73
CA ASP A 484 -31.15 -10.11 9.29
C ASP A 484 -29.75 -10.49 8.82
N ALA A 485 -29.45 -11.81 8.71
CA ALA A 485 -28.19 -12.29 8.15
C ALA A 485 -28.03 -11.86 6.69
N GLU A 486 -29.09 -12.02 5.86
CA GLU A 486 -29.09 -11.54 4.47
C GLU A 486 -28.71 -10.04 4.40
N HIS A 487 -29.31 -9.23 5.27
CA HIS A 487 -29.03 -7.79 5.30
C HIS A 487 -27.57 -7.50 5.60
N VAL A 488 -27.02 -8.10 6.63
CA VAL A 488 -25.61 -7.95 7.03
C VAL A 488 -24.64 -8.35 5.91
N TYR A 489 -24.89 -9.47 5.21
CA TYR A 489 -24.02 -9.87 4.09
C TYR A 489 -24.14 -8.96 2.87
N ARG A 490 -25.34 -8.41 2.62
CA ARG A 490 -25.51 -7.44 1.53
C ARG A 490 -24.85 -6.10 1.82
N GLU A 491 -24.83 -5.66 3.07
CA GLU A 491 -24.06 -4.47 3.48
C GLU A 491 -22.58 -4.70 3.30
N GLU A 492 -22.06 -5.82 3.78
CA GLU A 492 -20.63 -6.14 3.65
C GLU A 492 -20.18 -6.26 2.18
N LEU A 493 -21.03 -6.77 1.30
CA LEU A 493 -20.78 -6.83 -0.15
C LEU A 493 -20.83 -5.46 -0.87
N GLN A 494 -21.26 -4.38 -0.20
CA GLN A 494 -21.10 -3.03 -0.72
C GLN A 494 -19.68 -2.51 -0.48
N ASP A 495 -19.08 -2.87 0.67
CA ASP A 495 -17.72 -2.49 1.03
C ASP A 495 -16.69 -3.42 0.35
N HIS A 496 -16.96 -4.74 0.33
CA HIS A 496 -16.08 -5.74 -0.29
C HIS A 496 -16.85 -6.55 -1.37
N PRO A 497 -17.05 -5.98 -2.56
CA PRO A 497 -17.78 -6.65 -3.62
C PRO A 497 -17.17 -8.02 -3.96
N ASN A 498 -18.01 -9.00 -4.25
CA ASN A 498 -17.60 -10.34 -4.68
C ASN A 498 -16.70 -11.11 -3.70
N ASN A 499 -16.56 -10.71 -2.42
CA ASN A 499 -15.83 -11.56 -1.50
C ASN A 499 -16.61 -12.87 -1.22
N GLY A 500 -15.91 -14.00 -1.31
CA GLY A 500 -16.56 -15.29 -1.26
C GLY A 500 -17.13 -15.66 0.11
N TRP A 501 -16.64 -15.05 1.20
CA TRP A 501 -17.14 -15.32 2.55
C TRP A 501 -18.55 -14.76 2.73
N SER A 502 -18.79 -13.54 2.34
CA SER A 502 -20.13 -12.93 2.40
C SER A 502 -21.09 -13.52 1.36
N LEU A 503 -20.60 -13.86 0.16
CA LEU A 503 -21.41 -14.57 -0.84
C LEU A 503 -21.86 -15.94 -0.35
N TYR A 504 -21.00 -16.67 0.37
CA TYR A 504 -21.38 -17.92 1.00
C TYR A 504 -22.49 -17.71 2.03
N GLY A 505 -22.34 -16.74 2.94
CA GLY A 505 -23.34 -16.43 3.95
C GLY A 505 -24.65 -15.92 3.37
N LEU A 506 -24.60 -15.09 2.34
CA LEU A 506 -25.77 -14.61 1.59
C LEU A 506 -26.54 -15.77 0.96
N LYS A 507 -25.85 -16.67 0.26
CA LYS A 507 -26.42 -17.87 -0.31
C LYS A 507 -27.16 -18.69 0.75
N GLU A 508 -26.51 -19.03 1.87
CA GLU A 508 -27.08 -19.79 2.98
C GLU A 508 -28.33 -19.10 3.55
N SER A 509 -28.27 -17.76 3.76
CA SER A 509 -29.40 -17.01 4.28
C SER A 509 -30.62 -17.07 3.36
N LEU A 510 -30.43 -16.97 2.04
CA LEU A 510 -31.51 -17.08 1.05
C LEU A 510 -32.11 -18.48 0.98
N GLU A 511 -31.27 -19.53 1.00
CA GLU A 511 -31.71 -20.92 0.99
C GLU A 511 -32.56 -21.25 2.22
N LEU A 512 -32.12 -20.84 3.41
CA LEU A 512 -32.85 -21.04 4.66
C LEU A 512 -34.18 -20.30 4.75
N GLN A 513 -34.29 -19.16 4.04
CA GLN A 513 -35.55 -18.42 3.87
C GLN A 513 -36.50 -19.12 2.85
N GLY A 514 -36.02 -20.06 2.06
CA GLY A 514 -36.73 -20.61 0.90
C GLY A 514 -36.83 -19.62 -0.27
N ALA A 515 -35.97 -18.61 -0.29
CA ALA A 515 -35.85 -17.65 -1.39
C ALA A 515 -34.95 -18.17 -2.52
N SER A 516 -34.95 -17.48 -3.68
CA SER A 516 -34.08 -17.84 -4.80
C SER A 516 -32.64 -17.44 -4.49
N SER A 517 -31.72 -18.42 -4.42
CA SER A 517 -30.28 -18.21 -4.21
C SER A 517 -29.46 -18.35 -5.51
N GLY A 518 -30.10 -18.46 -6.68
CA GLY A 518 -29.43 -18.79 -7.94
C GLY A 518 -28.36 -17.79 -8.37
N GLU A 519 -28.57 -16.49 -8.16
CA GLU A 519 -27.61 -15.43 -8.41
C GLU A 519 -26.43 -15.52 -7.43
N ALA A 520 -26.70 -15.53 -6.14
CA ALA A 520 -25.68 -15.64 -5.10
C ALA A 520 -24.84 -16.93 -5.23
N ASN A 521 -25.45 -18.06 -5.65
CA ASN A 521 -24.70 -19.28 -5.97
C ASN A 521 -23.73 -19.08 -7.12
N THR A 522 -24.17 -18.43 -8.20
CA THR A 522 -23.33 -18.19 -9.39
C THR A 522 -22.16 -17.26 -9.04
N GLU A 523 -22.43 -16.20 -8.29
CA GLU A 523 -21.42 -15.26 -7.83
C GLU A 523 -20.43 -15.91 -6.88
N PHE A 524 -20.92 -16.72 -5.92
CA PHE A 524 -20.07 -17.49 -5.02
C PHE A 524 -19.17 -18.47 -5.79
N ASP A 525 -19.72 -19.27 -6.72
CA ASP A 525 -18.95 -20.24 -7.50
C ASP A 525 -17.85 -19.54 -8.32
N ALA A 526 -18.14 -18.37 -8.87
CA ALA A 526 -17.17 -17.58 -9.63
C ALA A 526 -16.07 -16.99 -8.73
N SER A 527 -16.45 -16.43 -7.60
CA SER A 527 -15.53 -15.84 -6.61
C SER A 527 -14.65 -16.89 -5.96
N TRP A 528 -15.22 -18.06 -5.60
CA TRP A 528 -14.52 -19.11 -4.86
C TRP A 528 -13.80 -20.15 -5.75
N ALA A 529 -13.82 -19.96 -7.06
CA ALA A 529 -13.23 -20.90 -8.03
C ALA A 529 -11.71 -21.14 -7.85
N ARG A 530 -11.02 -20.22 -7.19
CA ARG A 530 -9.56 -20.27 -6.96
C ARG A 530 -9.21 -20.54 -5.51
N SER A 531 -10.20 -20.66 -4.64
CA SER A 531 -10.01 -20.92 -3.23
C SER A 531 -9.36 -22.28 -2.98
N ASP A 532 -8.50 -22.35 -1.99
CA ASP A 532 -7.87 -23.57 -1.49
C ASP A 532 -8.48 -24.05 -0.16
N VAL A 533 -9.62 -23.45 0.24
CA VAL A 533 -10.34 -23.78 1.47
C VAL A 533 -11.81 -24.10 1.23
N TRP A 534 -12.37 -24.99 2.06
CA TRP A 534 -13.79 -25.30 2.09
C TRP A 534 -14.48 -24.47 3.18
N LEU A 535 -15.61 -23.85 2.83
CA LEU A 535 -16.41 -23.11 3.79
C LEU A 535 -17.52 -23.98 4.40
N ALA A 536 -17.65 -23.88 5.71
CA ALA A 536 -18.81 -24.35 6.46
C ALA A 536 -19.61 -23.19 7.07
N SER A 537 -19.08 -21.97 6.98
CA SER A 537 -19.66 -20.73 7.47
C SER A 537 -18.96 -19.55 6.78
N SER A 538 -19.51 -18.34 6.89
CA SER A 538 -18.85 -17.08 6.46
C SER A 538 -17.61 -16.71 7.29
N LYS A 539 -17.38 -17.42 8.37
CA LYS A 539 -16.14 -17.43 9.17
C LYS A 539 -15.57 -18.85 9.20
N PHE A 540 -14.35 -19.06 9.72
CA PHE A 540 -13.71 -20.39 9.84
C PHE A 540 -14.14 -21.14 11.11
#